data_f373540b861136649e9addcd9633673a
#
_entry.id   f373540b861136649e9addcd9633673a
#
_cell.length_a   1.000
_cell.length_b   1.000
_cell.length_c   1.000
_cell.angle_alpha   90.00
_cell.angle_beta   90.00
_cell.angle_gamma   90.00
#
_symmetry.space_group_name_H-M   'P 1'
#
loop_
_entity.id
_entity.type
_entity.pdbx_description
1 polymer ?
#
loop_
_entity_poly.entity_id
_entity_poly.type
_entity_poly.pdbx_seq_one_letter_code
_entity_poly.pdbx_strand_id
1 'polypeptide(L)'
;MTMREENLINFNNAKEIPPEYNGSEKKKTMILDGKKYLVKFPDSNRSPKLKISYINNVYSEYIGSKIFELVGIKTQKVTLGYYIQDERKFYVCACEDFTNENTKLIEFEKLENASLDSEGERKDLADIKHIIDLNTYNIDKKNFKKFFWDMFIIDCLIGNTDRHNGNFGFIKNIKNEELSLAPIYDCGSCLFSTFTDEKMEEVLNNEGLLRDCIKNTSSAIKYNGSKIKYYDFVTKLENKDCTEALIRMYPKIDIEKIYDII
;
A
#
# COMPACT_ATOMS: atom_id res chain seq x y z
N MET A 1 -14.08 -17.90 -3.46
CA MET A 1 -15.36 -17.22 -3.80
C MET A 1 -15.12 -16.47 -5.09
N THR A 2 -15.50 -17.00 -6.23
CA THR A 2 -15.30 -16.32 -7.51
C THR A 2 -15.96 -14.95 -7.43
N MET A 3 -15.23 -13.87 -7.71
CA MET A 3 -15.82 -12.53 -7.78
C MET A 3 -17.00 -12.54 -8.75
N ARG A 4 -18.21 -12.50 -8.21
CA ARG A 4 -19.41 -12.41 -9.04
C ARG A 4 -19.59 -10.95 -9.41
N GLU A 5 -19.73 -10.65 -10.70
CA GLU A 5 -19.99 -9.30 -11.20
C GLU A 5 -21.17 -8.60 -10.48
N GLU A 6 -22.10 -9.38 -9.95
CA GLU A 6 -23.28 -8.94 -9.20
C GLU A 6 -22.94 -8.14 -7.92
N ASN A 7 -21.72 -8.26 -7.40
CA ASN A 7 -21.27 -7.60 -6.16
C ASN A 7 -20.44 -6.33 -6.42
N LEU A 8 -20.20 -5.97 -7.68
CA LEU A 8 -19.39 -4.82 -8.02
C LEU A 8 -20.20 -3.51 -7.95
N ILE A 9 -19.64 -2.51 -7.29
CA ILE A 9 -20.27 -1.20 -7.18
C ILE A 9 -20.14 -0.42 -8.49
N ASN A 10 -21.26 0.16 -8.95
CA ASN A 10 -21.29 1.04 -10.11
C ASN A 10 -20.95 2.47 -9.72
N PHE A 11 -19.78 2.96 -10.12
CA PHE A 11 -19.33 4.33 -9.83
C PHE A 11 -19.78 5.39 -10.86
N ASN A 12 -20.54 5.05 -11.89
CA ASN A 12 -21.11 6.04 -12.81
C ASN A 12 -22.13 6.96 -12.13
N ASN A 13 -22.76 6.48 -11.04
CA ASN A 13 -23.71 7.27 -10.25
C ASN A 13 -23.01 8.14 -9.19
N ALA A 14 -21.70 8.03 -9.04
CA ALA A 14 -20.94 8.81 -8.08
C ALA A 14 -20.68 10.23 -8.59
N LYS A 15 -20.75 11.21 -7.69
CA LYS A 15 -20.42 12.60 -8.00
C LYS A 15 -18.89 12.78 -7.94
N GLU A 16 -18.27 13.10 -9.06
CA GLU A 16 -16.87 13.49 -9.12
C GLU A 16 -16.67 14.86 -8.46
N ILE A 17 -15.62 15.00 -7.64
CA ILE A 17 -15.20 16.24 -7.00
C ILE A 17 -13.73 16.53 -7.32
N PRO A 18 -13.25 17.79 -7.14
CA PRO A 18 -11.85 18.12 -7.36
C PRO A 18 -10.89 17.17 -6.62
N PRO A 19 -9.74 16.83 -7.19
CA PRO A 19 -8.77 15.95 -6.56
C PRO A 19 -8.20 16.58 -5.29
N GLU A 20 -8.23 15.85 -4.18
CA GLU A 20 -7.65 16.27 -2.91
C GLU A 20 -6.26 15.65 -2.68
N TYR A 21 -5.94 14.57 -3.39
CA TYR A 21 -4.71 13.81 -3.23
C TYR A 21 -3.86 13.85 -4.50
N ASN A 22 -2.60 14.19 -4.33
CA ASN A 22 -1.61 14.15 -5.40
C ASN A 22 -1.18 12.68 -5.69
N GLY A 23 -0.42 12.49 -6.75
CA GLY A 23 0.16 11.21 -7.15
C GLY A 23 0.00 10.95 -8.63
N SER A 24 0.83 10.06 -9.16
CA SER A 24 0.98 9.81 -10.58
C SER A 24 0.00 8.77 -11.16
N GLU A 25 -0.77 8.07 -10.32
CA GLU A 25 -1.77 7.10 -10.77
C GLU A 25 -3.02 7.78 -11.33
N LYS A 26 -3.68 7.14 -12.29
CA LYS A 26 -4.97 7.57 -12.79
C LYS A 26 -6.04 7.33 -11.73
N LYS A 27 -6.54 8.39 -11.14
CA LYS A 27 -7.49 8.34 -10.03
C LYS A 27 -8.48 9.50 -10.07
N LYS A 28 -9.65 9.31 -9.45
CA LYS A 28 -10.70 10.34 -9.28
C LYS A 28 -11.16 10.35 -7.84
N THR A 29 -11.48 11.53 -7.30
CA THR A 29 -12.17 11.65 -6.03
C THR A 29 -13.67 11.69 -6.30
N MET A 30 -14.42 10.78 -5.67
CA MET A 30 -15.85 10.61 -5.93
C MET A 30 -16.63 10.46 -4.63
N ILE A 31 -17.88 10.94 -4.65
CA ILE A 31 -18.86 10.75 -3.57
C ILE A 31 -19.97 9.82 -4.06
N LEU A 32 -20.19 8.72 -3.35
CA LEU A 32 -21.26 7.77 -3.57
C LEU A 32 -21.93 7.44 -2.24
N ASP A 33 -23.26 7.54 -2.19
CA ASP A 33 -24.06 7.29 -0.98
C ASP A 33 -23.56 8.02 0.28
N GLY A 34 -23.13 9.28 0.10
CA GLY A 34 -22.61 10.13 1.16
C GLY A 34 -21.20 9.80 1.64
N LYS A 35 -20.54 8.83 1.04
CA LYS A 35 -19.16 8.47 1.34
C LYS A 35 -18.20 8.99 0.28
N LYS A 36 -17.03 9.45 0.69
CA LYS A 36 -15.97 9.91 -0.19
C LYS A 36 -15.00 8.76 -0.48
N TYR A 37 -14.63 8.63 -1.75
CA TYR A 37 -13.71 7.60 -2.24
C TYR A 37 -12.62 8.20 -3.12
N LEU A 38 -11.41 7.68 -2.98
CA LEU A 38 -10.38 7.76 -4.00
C LEU A 38 -10.53 6.54 -4.91
N VAL A 39 -11.05 6.75 -6.12
CA VAL A 39 -11.28 5.67 -7.09
C VAL A 39 -10.07 5.56 -8.00
N LYS A 40 -9.34 4.45 -7.92
CA LYS A 40 -8.17 4.13 -8.73
C LYS A 40 -8.59 3.39 -9.99
N PHE A 41 -8.02 3.79 -11.13
CA PHE A 41 -8.30 3.23 -12.45
C PHE A 41 -7.09 2.43 -12.96
N PRO A 42 -7.31 1.40 -13.79
CA PRO A 42 -6.21 0.77 -14.51
C PRO A 42 -5.53 1.77 -15.45
N ASP A 43 -4.22 1.73 -15.53
CA ASP A 43 -3.43 2.60 -16.41
C ASP A 43 -2.53 1.79 -17.34
N SER A 44 -3.00 1.55 -18.56
CA SER A 44 -2.27 0.80 -19.58
C SER A 44 -1.12 1.57 -20.25
N ASN A 45 -1.07 2.90 -20.09
CA ASN A 45 -0.24 3.76 -20.93
C ASN A 45 0.87 4.52 -20.19
N ARG A 46 1.18 4.17 -18.95
CA ARG A 46 2.09 4.97 -18.11
C ARG A 46 3.51 5.08 -18.64
N SER A 47 3.99 4.11 -19.41
CA SER A 47 5.25 4.22 -20.16
C SER A 47 5.34 3.22 -21.31
N PRO A 48 4.91 3.59 -22.53
CA PRO A 48 5.00 2.72 -23.72
C PRO A 48 6.45 2.29 -24.01
N LYS A 49 7.43 3.15 -23.66
CA LYS A 49 8.85 2.86 -23.87
C LYS A 49 9.41 1.81 -22.91
N LEU A 50 8.85 1.67 -21.72
CA LEU A 50 9.36 0.75 -20.69
C LEU A 50 8.59 -0.57 -20.64
N LYS A 51 7.57 -0.77 -21.48
CA LYS A 51 6.69 -1.96 -21.45
C LYS A 51 6.12 -2.25 -20.05
N ILE A 52 5.92 -1.20 -19.24
CA ILE A 52 5.33 -1.30 -17.91
C ILE A 52 3.83 -1.02 -18.04
N SER A 53 3.02 -1.94 -17.56
CA SER A 53 1.57 -1.81 -17.48
C SER A 53 1.16 -1.65 -16.02
N TYR A 54 0.19 -0.79 -15.75
CA TYR A 54 -0.45 -0.64 -14.44
C TYR A 54 -1.92 -1.09 -14.52
N ILE A 55 -2.21 -2.06 -15.36
CA ILE A 55 -3.57 -2.60 -15.53
C ILE A 55 -4.01 -3.29 -14.24
N ASN A 56 -3.09 -4.01 -13.59
CA ASN A 56 -3.37 -4.84 -12.43
C ASN A 56 -3.27 -4.11 -11.08
N ASN A 57 -2.93 -2.81 -11.07
CA ASN A 57 -2.80 -2.04 -9.83
C ASN A 57 -4.11 -1.98 -9.02
N VAL A 58 -5.26 -1.96 -9.67
CA VAL A 58 -6.58 -1.95 -9.00
C VAL A 58 -6.86 -3.24 -8.24
N TYR A 59 -6.45 -4.39 -8.79
CA TYR A 59 -6.57 -5.68 -8.13
C TYR A 59 -5.54 -5.81 -7.02
N SER A 60 -4.31 -5.39 -7.26
CA SER A 60 -3.25 -5.35 -6.24
C SER A 60 -3.63 -4.49 -5.05
N GLU A 61 -4.24 -3.31 -5.28
CA GLU A 61 -4.75 -2.45 -4.21
C GLU A 61 -5.80 -3.16 -3.35
N TYR A 62 -6.75 -3.83 -4.01
CA TYR A 62 -7.80 -4.57 -3.31
C TYR A 62 -7.24 -5.76 -2.53
N ILE A 63 -6.52 -6.65 -3.20
CA ILE A 63 -6.00 -7.89 -2.60
C ILE A 63 -5.00 -7.57 -1.49
N GLY A 64 -4.05 -6.65 -1.74
CA GLY A 64 -3.06 -6.24 -0.75
C GLY A 64 -3.69 -5.68 0.51
N SER A 65 -4.68 -4.77 0.37
CA SER A 65 -5.42 -4.23 1.51
C SER A 65 -6.19 -5.32 2.27
N LYS A 66 -6.83 -6.27 1.56
CA LYS A 66 -7.54 -7.38 2.19
C LYS A 66 -6.62 -8.34 2.95
N ILE A 67 -5.40 -8.58 2.46
CA ILE A 67 -4.40 -9.38 3.18
C ILE A 67 -4.00 -8.69 4.49
N PHE A 68 -3.75 -7.37 4.49
CA PHE A 68 -3.50 -6.62 5.72
C PHE A 68 -4.66 -6.73 6.72
N GLU A 69 -5.91 -6.59 6.24
CA GLU A 69 -7.11 -6.74 7.07
C GLU A 69 -7.20 -8.16 7.68
N LEU A 70 -6.94 -9.19 6.88
CA LEU A 70 -6.97 -10.60 7.29
C LEU A 70 -6.01 -10.89 8.45
N VAL A 71 -4.81 -10.31 8.44
CA VAL A 71 -3.82 -10.50 9.51
C VAL A 71 -4.04 -9.58 10.72
N GLY A 72 -5.12 -8.79 10.71
CA GLY A 72 -5.54 -7.93 11.82
C GLY A 72 -4.81 -6.59 11.89
N ILE A 73 -4.27 -6.11 10.78
CA ILE A 73 -3.73 -4.74 10.68
C ILE A 73 -4.81 -3.83 10.08
N LYS A 74 -5.06 -2.70 10.75
CA LYS A 74 -6.06 -1.73 10.29
C LYS A 74 -5.68 -1.19 8.92
N THR A 75 -6.59 -1.32 7.95
CA THR A 75 -6.41 -0.85 6.58
C THR A 75 -7.48 0.14 6.16
N GLN A 76 -7.20 0.92 5.13
CA GLN A 76 -8.21 1.65 4.39
C GLN A 76 -9.24 0.67 3.83
N LYS A 77 -10.51 0.99 3.96
CA LYS A 77 -11.56 0.16 3.36
C LYS A 77 -11.50 0.28 1.85
N VAL A 78 -11.43 -0.85 1.18
CA VAL A 78 -11.38 -0.94 -0.27
C VAL A 78 -12.52 -1.78 -0.80
N THR A 79 -13.03 -1.40 -1.97
CA THR A 79 -14.09 -2.12 -2.67
C THR A 79 -13.81 -2.13 -4.15
N LEU A 80 -14.00 -3.27 -4.80
CA LEU A 80 -13.97 -3.34 -6.25
C LEU A 80 -15.29 -2.85 -6.82
N GLY A 81 -15.19 -2.19 -7.96
CA GLY A 81 -16.33 -1.67 -8.68
C GLY A 81 -16.03 -1.52 -10.16
N TYR A 82 -16.93 -0.87 -10.88
CA TYR A 82 -16.71 -0.53 -12.27
C TYR A 82 -17.14 0.90 -12.57
N TYR A 83 -16.56 1.43 -13.63
CA TYR A 83 -16.87 2.73 -14.20
C TYR A 83 -16.94 2.61 -15.71
N ILE A 84 -18.00 3.13 -16.33
CA ILE A 84 -18.18 3.11 -17.78
C ILE A 84 -17.87 4.51 -18.31
N GLN A 85 -16.95 4.58 -19.26
CA GLN A 85 -16.59 5.81 -19.97
C GLN A 85 -16.43 5.47 -21.45
N ASP A 86 -17.05 6.25 -22.33
CA ASP A 86 -17.00 6.08 -23.80
C ASP A 86 -17.31 4.62 -24.21
N GLU A 87 -18.40 4.07 -23.66
CA GLU A 87 -18.87 2.68 -23.85
C GLU A 87 -17.90 1.58 -23.37
N ARG A 88 -16.78 1.96 -22.75
CA ARG A 88 -15.82 1.02 -22.17
C ARG A 88 -16.02 0.87 -20.68
N LYS A 89 -16.08 -0.39 -20.22
CA LYS A 89 -16.14 -0.73 -18.80
C LYS A 89 -14.73 -0.86 -18.24
N PHE A 90 -14.43 -0.10 -17.21
CA PHE A 90 -13.19 -0.20 -16.43
C PHE A 90 -13.50 -0.77 -15.07
N TYR A 91 -12.78 -1.79 -14.65
CA TYR A 91 -12.78 -2.23 -13.27
C TYR A 91 -11.91 -1.28 -12.45
N VAL A 92 -12.39 -0.89 -11.28
CA VAL A 92 -11.77 0.13 -10.43
C VAL A 92 -11.67 -0.36 -8.99
N CYS A 93 -10.68 0.14 -8.25
CA CYS A 93 -10.60 -0.02 -6.81
C CYS A 93 -10.98 1.30 -6.15
N ALA A 94 -12.05 1.28 -5.36
CA ALA A 94 -12.50 2.43 -4.59
C ALA A 94 -12.00 2.33 -3.16
N CYS A 95 -11.15 3.26 -2.78
CA CYS A 95 -10.56 3.41 -1.46
C CYS A 95 -11.39 4.44 -0.67
N GLU A 96 -12.15 3.99 0.35
CA GLU A 96 -12.97 4.89 1.19
C GLU A 96 -12.05 5.86 1.93
N ASP A 97 -12.36 7.15 1.90
CA ASP A 97 -11.61 8.15 2.65
C ASP A 97 -11.78 7.89 4.14
N PHE A 98 -10.68 7.75 4.85
CA PHE A 98 -10.66 7.51 6.29
C PHE A 98 -10.44 8.79 7.11
N THR A 99 -10.41 9.95 6.46
CA THR A 99 -10.37 11.27 7.08
C THR A 99 -11.76 11.92 7.09
N ASN A 100 -11.92 12.97 7.87
CA ASN A 100 -13.15 13.75 7.97
C ASN A 100 -12.82 15.22 8.29
N GLU A 101 -13.84 16.06 8.50
CA GLU A 101 -13.68 17.49 8.81
C GLU A 101 -12.84 17.80 10.07
N ASN A 102 -12.70 16.84 11.00
CA ASN A 102 -11.92 16.98 12.24
C ASN A 102 -10.57 16.28 12.19
N THR A 103 -10.25 15.60 11.10
CA THR A 103 -9.03 14.79 10.98
C THR A 103 -8.38 14.96 9.62
N LYS A 104 -7.05 14.86 9.58
CA LYS A 104 -6.30 14.85 8.31
C LYS A 104 -5.19 13.81 8.33
N LEU A 105 -4.87 13.27 7.17
CA LEU A 105 -3.71 12.43 6.97
C LEU A 105 -2.43 13.27 6.99
N ILE A 106 -1.47 12.83 7.79
CA ILE A 106 -0.09 13.32 7.76
C ILE A 106 0.80 12.15 7.37
N GLU A 107 1.28 12.15 6.14
CA GLU A 107 2.25 11.18 5.65
C GLU A 107 3.54 11.26 6.48
N PHE A 108 4.18 10.12 6.73
CA PHE A 108 5.42 10.08 7.52
C PHE A 108 6.52 10.97 6.92
N GLU A 109 6.62 11.02 5.60
CA GLU A 109 7.53 11.89 4.86
C GLU A 109 7.37 13.37 5.23
N LYS A 110 6.14 13.85 5.44
CA LYS A 110 5.89 15.23 5.86
C LYS A 110 6.36 15.51 7.29
N LEU A 111 6.20 14.54 8.19
CA LEU A 111 6.75 14.64 9.54
C LEU A 111 8.28 14.63 9.53
N GLU A 112 8.87 13.80 8.69
CA GLU A 112 10.30 13.70 8.48
C GLU A 112 10.88 15.03 8.02
N ASN A 113 10.34 15.58 6.93
CA ASN A 113 10.78 16.85 6.36
C ASN A 113 10.66 18.01 7.36
N ALA A 114 9.56 18.08 8.10
CA ALA A 114 9.34 19.10 9.12
C ALA A 114 10.28 18.94 10.35
N SER A 115 10.63 17.69 10.73
CA SER A 115 11.51 17.42 11.87
C SER A 115 12.98 17.77 11.59
N LEU A 116 13.39 17.72 10.33
CA LEU A 116 14.79 17.89 9.92
C LEU A 116 15.06 19.21 9.23
N ASP A 117 14.04 20.06 9.11
CA ASP A 117 14.07 21.35 8.40
C ASP A 117 14.75 21.23 7.02
N SER A 118 14.42 20.16 6.30
CA SER A 118 15.02 19.85 5.01
C SER A 118 14.05 19.07 4.12
N GLU A 119 14.04 19.42 2.84
CA GLU A 119 13.31 18.65 1.82
C GLU A 119 14.21 17.54 1.24
N GLY A 120 13.63 16.37 1.03
CA GLY A 120 14.30 15.27 0.36
C GLY A 120 13.65 13.90 0.64
N GLU A 121 13.78 13.00 -0.33
CA GLU A 121 13.34 11.62 -0.16
C GLU A 121 14.35 10.84 0.70
N ARG A 122 14.06 10.70 1.98
CA ARG A 122 14.82 9.85 2.87
C ARG A 122 14.06 8.54 3.01
N LYS A 123 14.69 7.46 2.60
CA LYS A 123 14.07 6.13 2.57
C LYS A 123 14.92 5.10 3.30
N ASP A 124 15.95 5.55 4.06
CA ASP A 124 16.78 4.62 4.81
C ASP A 124 16.19 4.32 6.19
N LEU A 125 16.31 3.07 6.63
CA LEU A 125 15.85 2.65 7.96
C LEU A 125 16.49 3.48 9.09
N ALA A 126 17.71 3.96 8.88
CA ALA A 126 18.41 4.79 9.86
C ALA A 126 17.69 6.14 10.02
N ASP A 127 17.23 6.74 8.93
CA ASP A 127 16.50 8.02 8.95
C ASP A 127 15.14 7.83 9.64
N ILE A 128 14.39 6.78 9.29
CA ILE A 128 13.10 6.46 9.92
C ILE A 128 13.29 6.30 11.43
N LYS A 129 14.31 5.55 11.85
CA LYS A 129 14.63 5.38 13.28
C LYS A 129 14.97 6.70 13.95
N HIS A 130 15.79 7.53 13.31
CA HIS A 130 16.20 8.83 13.85
C HIS A 130 15.00 9.75 14.10
N ILE A 131 14.06 9.85 13.16
CA ILE A 131 12.85 10.66 13.31
C ILE A 131 12.00 10.19 14.49
N ILE A 132 11.86 8.88 14.66
CA ILE A 132 11.12 8.31 15.78
C ILE A 132 11.83 8.60 17.10
N ASP A 133 13.16 8.53 17.12
CA ASP A 133 13.95 8.79 18.33
C ASP A 133 13.92 10.28 18.71
N LEU A 134 13.90 11.21 17.78
CA LEU A 134 13.68 12.64 18.03
C LEU A 134 12.35 12.91 18.73
N ASN A 135 11.31 12.17 18.37
CA ASN A 135 9.98 12.23 18.96
C ASN A 135 9.36 13.65 19.08
N THR A 136 9.62 14.49 18.10
CA THR A 136 9.15 15.90 18.04
C THR A 136 7.62 16.01 18.18
N TYR A 137 6.88 14.95 17.79
CA TYR A 137 5.42 14.94 17.75
C TYR A 137 4.77 14.07 18.84
N ASN A 138 5.51 13.71 19.87
CA ASN A 138 5.04 12.86 20.98
C ASN A 138 4.36 11.57 20.51
N ILE A 139 4.98 10.89 19.56
CA ILE A 139 4.51 9.62 19.01
C ILE A 139 4.83 8.49 20.01
N ASP A 140 3.90 7.54 20.18
CA ASP A 140 4.20 6.29 20.89
C ASP A 140 5.20 5.46 20.08
N LYS A 141 6.48 5.60 20.41
CA LYS A 141 7.61 4.95 19.73
C LYS A 141 7.48 3.43 19.67
N LYS A 142 6.99 2.81 20.75
CA LYS A 142 6.85 1.35 20.82
C LYS A 142 5.75 0.87 19.88
N ASN A 143 4.63 1.55 19.87
CA ASN A 143 3.50 1.22 19.00
C ASN A 143 3.84 1.49 17.53
N PHE A 144 4.50 2.62 17.23
CA PHE A 144 4.95 2.92 15.87
C PHE A 144 5.96 1.89 15.36
N LYS A 145 6.97 1.54 16.16
CA LYS A 145 7.97 0.54 15.80
C LYS A 145 7.31 -0.81 15.50
N LYS A 146 6.37 -1.23 16.34
CA LYS A 146 5.60 -2.44 16.13
C LYS A 146 4.81 -2.38 14.82
N PHE A 147 4.08 -1.29 14.59
CA PHE A 147 3.29 -1.06 13.37
C PHE A 147 4.17 -1.11 12.12
N PHE A 148 5.30 -0.39 12.13
CA PHE A 148 6.23 -0.31 11.00
C PHE A 148 6.75 -1.69 10.58
N TRP A 149 7.21 -2.50 11.55
CA TRP A 149 7.76 -3.80 11.24
C TRP A 149 6.68 -4.85 10.91
N ASP A 150 5.49 -4.77 11.52
CA ASP A 150 4.36 -5.61 11.14
C ASP A 150 3.93 -5.32 9.68
N MET A 151 3.85 -4.03 9.31
CA MET A 151 3.62 -3.59 7.94
C MET A 151 4.69 -4.12 6.99
N PHE A 152 5.98 -3.97 7.35
CA PHE A 152 7.09 -4.43 6.52
C PHE A 152 7.04 -5.93 6.22
N ILE A 153 6.67 -6.77 7.20
CA ILE A 153 6.54 -8.22 7.02
C ILE A 153 5.40 -8.54 6.04
N ILE A 154 4.28 -7.84 6.12
CA ILE A 154 3.17 -8.07 5.18
C ILE A 154 3.48 -7.49 3.80
N ASP A 155 4.15 -6.32 3.71
CA ASP A 155 4.66 -5.81 2.43
C ASP A 155 5.64 -6.80 1.78
N CYS A 156 6.48 -7.50 2.57
CA CYS A 156 7.30 -8.60 2.09
C CYS A 156 6.47 -9.76 1.53
N LEU A 157 5.42 -10.18 2.25
CA LEU A 157 4.53 -11.28 1.82
C LEU A 157 3.86 -10.98 0.48
N ILE A 158 3.33 -9.77 0.31
CA ILE A 158 2.63 -9.36 -0.91
C ILE A 158 3.56 -8.79 -1.98
N GLY A 159 4.86 -8.67 -1.70
CA GLY A 159 5.84 -8.12 -2.63
C GLY A 159 5.60 -6.65 -2.97
N ASN A 160 5.23 -5.80 -2.01
CA ASN A 160 4.99 -4.38 -2.25
C ASN A 160 6.30 -3.63 -2.52
N THR A 161 6.45 -3.08 -3.71
CA THR A 161 7.69 -2.43 -4.17
C THR A 161 7.71 -0.92 -3.94
N ASP A 162 6.61 -0.33 -3.46
CA ASP A 162 6.45 1.12 -3.39
C ASP A 162 6.01 1.64 -1.99
N ARG A 163 6.22 0.89 -0.92
CA ARG A 163 6.00 1.35 0.45
C ARG A 163 7.08 2.34 0.88
N HIS A 164 7.03 3.56 0.36
CA HIS A 164 7.89 4.67 0.76
C HIS A 164 7.26 5.48 1.90
N ASN A 165 8.01 6.47 2.44
CA ASN A 165 7.57 7.26 3.60
C ASN A 165 6.30 8.10 3.36
N GLY A 166 5.88 8.30 2.12
CA GLY A 166 4.59 8.90 1.75
C GLY A 166 3.39 7.93 1.81
N ASN A 167 3.65 6.60 1.88
CA ASN A 167 2.60 5.57 1.81
C ASN A 167 2.26 4.93 3.17
N PHE A 168 2.66 5.58 4.26
CA PHE A 168 2.21 5.33 5.63
C PHE A 168 2.32 6.62 6.45
N GLY A 169 1.65 6.69 7.60
CA GLY A 169 1.68 7.92 8.40
C GLY A 169 0.70 7.92 9.56
N PHE A 170 0.17 9.10 9.84
CA PHE A 170 -0.65 9.37 11.00
C PHE A 170 -1.94 10.11 10.63
N ILE A 171 -2.97 9.89 11.42
CA ILE A 171 -4.15 10.74 11.46
C ILE A 171 -3.94 11.81 12.51
N LYS A 172 -3.95 13.07 12.09
CA LYS A 172 -3.92 14.22 12.99
C LYS A 172 -5.34 14.68 13.29
N ASN A 173 -5.69 14.75 14.56
CA ASN A 173 -6.90 15.45 15.01
C ASN A 173 -6.65 16.97 14.95
N ILE A 174 -7.53 17.70 14.23
CA ILE A 174 -7.35 19.14 13.99
C ILE A 174 -7.56 19.97 15.25
N LYS A 175 -8.36 19.48 16.20
CA LYS A 175 -8.72 20.25 17.42
C LYS A 175 -7.65 20.20 18.50
N ASN A 176 -7.10 19.00 18.76
CA ASN A 176 -6.14 18.78 19.84
C ASN A 176 -4.73 18.43 19.36
N GLU A 177 -4.53 18.41 18.05
CA GLU A 177 -3.28 18.09 17.36
C GLU A 177 -2.70 16.69 17.63
N GLU A 178 -3.43 15.81 18.30
CA GLU A 178 -3.01 14.44 18.58
C GLU A 178 -2.82 13.63 17.29
N LEU A 179 -1.76 12.83 17.29
CA LEU A 179 -1.45 11.89 16.23
C LEU A 179 -1.79 10.46 16.64
N SER A 180 -2.47 9.76 15.75
CA SER A 180 -2.69 8.32 15.83
C SER A 180 -2.25 7.65 14.53
N LEU A 181 -1.88 6.37 14.57
CA LEU A 181 -1.48 5.63 13.37
C LEU A 181 -2.61 5.64 12.34
N ALA A 182 -2.28 6.02 11.11
CA ALA A 182 -3.19 5.87 9.99
C ALA A 182 -3.45 4.38 9.67
N PRO A 183 -4.61 4.03 9.11
CA PRO A 183 -4.77 2.73 8.48
C PRO A 183 -3.72 2.55 7.39
N ILE A 184 -3.37 1.29 7.04
CA ILE A 184 -2.57 1.02 5.84
C ILE A 184 -3.35 1.47 4.61
N TYR A 185 -2.67 2.12 3.68
CA TYR A 185 -3.20 2.58 2.40
C TYR A 185 -2.15 2.40 1.30
N ASP A 186 -2.56 2.54 0.07
CA ASP A 186 -1.69 2.47 -1.12
C ASP A 186 -0.93 1.14 -1.25
N CYS A 187 -1.68 0.08 -1.52
CA CYS A 187 -1.18 -1.28 -1.76
C CYS A 187 -1.07 -1.62 -3.26
N GLY A 188 -1.29 -0.66 -4.17
CA GLY A 188 -1.39 -0.89 -5.62
C GLY A 188 -0.12 -1.42 -6.29
N SER A 189 1.03 -1.32 -5.65
CA SER A 189 2.33 -1.76 -6.18
C SER A 189 2.78 -3.13 -5.65
N CYS A 190 1.85 -3.99 -5.27
CA CYS A 190 2.12 -5.35 -4.81
C CYS A 190 1.75 -6.42 -5.86
N LEU A 191 2.04 -7.69 -5.60
CA LEU A 191 1.65 -8.86 -6.39
C LEU A 191 2.04 -8.74 -7.88
N PHE A 192 3.22 -8.17 -8.15
CA PHE A 192 3.71 -7.96 -9.51
C PHE A 192 2.76 -7.15 -10.40
N SER A 193 2.09 -6.14 -9.85
CA SER A 193 1.07 -5.31 -10.51
C SER A 193 1.47 -4.73 -11.86
N THR A 194 2.78 -4.63 -12.13
CA THR A 194 3.34 -4.11 -13.39
C THR A 194 3.52 -5.17 -14.47
N PHE A 195 3.27 -6.45 -14.16
CA PHE A 195 3.36 -7.52 -15.15
C PHE A 195 2.11 -7.52 -16.04
N THR A 196 2.32 -7.82 -17.34
CA THR A 196 1.22 -8.15 -18.24
C THR A 196 0.71 -9.57 -17.94
N ASP A 197 -0.47 -9.91 -18.42
CA ASP A 197 -1.04 -11.25 -18.24
C ASP A 197 -0.12 -12.33 -18.82
N GLU A 198 0.46 -12.07 -20.00
CA GLU A 198 1.41 -12.99 -20.63
C GLU A 198 2.68 -13.18 -19.77
N LYS A 199 3.14 -12.10 -19.11
CA LYS A 199 4.30 -12.19 -18.22
C LYS A 199 3.98 -12.93 -16.94
N MET A 200 2.77 -12.74 -16.40
CA MET A 200 2.31 -13.51 -15.25
C MET A 200 2.22 -15.00 -15.56
N GLU A 201 1.64 -15.37 -16.70
CA GLU A 201 1.56 -16.77 -17.15
C GLU A 201 2.96 -17.38 -17.34
N GLU A 202 3.88 -16.65 -17.99
CA GLU A 202 5.29 -17.10 -18.16
C GLU A 202 5.93 -17.42 -16.82
N VAL A 203 5.79 -16.51 -15.84
CA VAL A 203 6.40 -16.65 -14.51
C VAL A 203 5.76 -17.79 -13.72
N LEU A 204 4.44 -17.90 -13.73
CA LEU A 204 3.71 -18.96 -13.01
C LEU A 204 4.01 -20.34 -13.57
N ASN A 205 4.24 -20.47 -14.88
CA ASN A 205 4.59 -21.74 -15.53
C ASN A 205 6.09 -22.09 -15.43
N ASN A 206 6.93 -21.22 -14.84
CA ASN A 206 8.35 -21.44 -14.67
C ASN A 206 8.80 -21.22 -13.23
N GLU A 207 8.97 -22.29 -12.47
CA GLU A 207 9.32 -22.23 -11.04
C GLU A 207 10.64 -21.48 -10.79
N GLY A 208 11.63 -21.58 -11.69
CA GLY A 208 12.89 -20.86 -11.60
C GLY A 208 12.68 -19.35 -11.72
N LEU A 209 11.91 -18.90 -12.71
CA LEU A 209 11.56 -17.49 -12.89
C LEU A 209 10.75 -16.96 -11.72
N LEU A 210 9.79 -17.73 -11.22
CA LEU A 210 8.99 -17.33 -10.06
C LEU A 210 9.88 -17.12 -8.83
N ARG A 211 10.78 -18.04 -8.53
CA ARG A 211 11.74 -17.92 -7.43
C ARG A 211 12.66 -16.70 -7.61
N ASP A 212 13.13 -16.43 -8.82
CA ASP A 212 13.96 -15.27 -9.12
C ASP A 212 13.18 -13.96 -8.95
N CYS A 213 11.94 -13.89 -9.40
CA CYS A 213 11.05 -12.75 -9.17
C CYS A 213 10.88 -12.47 -7.68
N ILE A 214 10.56 -13.49 -6.89
CA ILE A 214 10.38 -13.37 -5.43
C ILE A 214 11.68 -12.88 -4.75
N LYS A 215 12.82 -13.53 -5.05
CA LYS A 215 14.11 -13.15 -4.45
C LYS A 215 14.61 -11.75 -4.84
N ASN A 216 14.24 -11.28 -6.01
CA ASN A 216 14.65 -9.96 -6.47
C ASN A 216 13.67 -8.83 -6.13
N THR A 217 12.51 -9.16 -5.57
CA THR A 217 11.54 -8.16 -5.12
C THR A 217 12.14 -7.34 -3.97
N SER A 218 12.07 -6.01 -4.12
CA SER A 218 12.72 -5.08 -3.19
C SER A 218 11.72 -4.05 -2.65
N SER A 219 11.88 -3.70 -1.40
CA SER A 219 11.19 -2.57 -0.77
C SER A 219 11.61 -1.24 -1.40
N ALA A 220 10.75 -0.22 -1.32
CA ALA A 220 11.17 1.17 -1.54
C ALA A 220 12.08 1.69 -0.42
N ILE A 221 11.98 1.09 0.78
CA ILE A 221 12.84 1.42 1.92
C ILE A 221 14.25 0.88 1.67
N LYS A 222 15.25 1.67 2.09
CA LYS A 222 16.66 1.34 1.97
C LYS A 222 17.24 0.89 3.33
N TYR A 223 18.33 0.17 3.26
CA TYR A 223 19.19 -0.14 4.38
C TYR A 223 20.64 0.07 3.95
N ASN A 224 21.37 0.95 4.66
CA ASN A 224 22.71 1.37 4.28
C ASN A 224 22.81 1.85 2.83
N GLY A 225 21.86 2.68 2.40
CA GLY A 225 21.81 3.30 1.07
C GLY A 225 21.30 2.41 -0.06
N SER A 226 21.08 1.11 0.16
CA SER A 226 20.61 0.15 -0.85
C SER A 226 19.17 -0.27 -0.60
N LYS A 227 18.38 -0.49 -1.66
CA LYS A 227 17.03 -1.05 -1.51
C LYS A 227 17.09 -2.41 -0.81
N ILE A 228 16.19 -2.62 0.14
CA ILE A 228 16.09 -3.88 0.86
C ILE A 228 15.47 -4.93 -0.06
N LYS A 229 16.22 -6.00 -0.38
CA LYS A 229 15.64 -7.22 -0.94
C LYS A 229 14.89 -7.94 0.17
N TYR A 230 13.59 -8.04 0.06
CA TYR A 230 12.73 -8.60 1.09
C TYR A 230 13.15 -9.99 1.52
N TYR A 231 13.32 -10.90 0.56
CA TYR A 231 13.68 -12.28 0.83
C TYR A 231 14.96 -12.39 1.67
N ASP A 232 16.04 -11.75 1.22
CA ASP A 232 17.32 -11.83 1.91
C ASP A 232 17.26 -11.18 3.30
N PHE A 233 16.59 -10.04 3.43
CA PHE A 233 16.53 -9.30 4.69
C PHE A 233 15.74 -10.04 5.76
N VAL A 234 14.59 -10.62 5.37
CA VAL A 234 13.72 -11.34 6.32
C VAL A 234 14.33 -12.70 6.70
N THR A 235 14.90 -13.45 5.73
CA THR A 235 15.41 -14.81 5.99
C THR A 235 16.75 -14.84 6.73
N LYS A 236 17.55 -13.78 6.65
CA LYS A 236 18.83 -13.70 7.41
C LYS A 236 18.64 -13.57 8.91
N LEU A 237 17.48 -13.06 9.37
CA LEU A 237 17.16 -12.87 10.79
C LEU A 237 18.15 -11.98 11.56
N GLU A 238 18.93 -11.14 10.87
CA GLU A 238 19.96 -10.29 11.48
C GLU A 238 19.39 -9.04 12.15
N ASN A 239 18.24 -8.55 11.66
CA ASN A 239 17.56 -7.41 12.25
C ASN A 239 16.56 -7.89 13.31
N LYS A 240 16.87 -7.62 14.58
CA LYS A 240 16.08 -8.09 15.72
C LYS A 240 14.61 -7.67 15.63
N ASP A 241 14.33 -6.42 15.25
CA ASP A 241 12.98 -5.88 15.24
C ASP A 241 12.15 -6.50 14.11
N CYS A 242 12.77 -6.74 12.95
CA CYS A 242 12.17 -7.47 11.83
C CYS A 242 11.89 -8.92 12.22
N THR A 243 12.83 -9.59 12.90
CA THR A 243 12.69 -10.97 13.36
C THR A 243 11.54 -11.10 14.38
N GLU A 244 11.45 -10.18 15.34
CA GLU A 244 10.35 -10.14 16.30
C GLU A 244 8.99 -9.94 15.60
N ALA A 245 8.92 -9.10 14.57
CA ALA A 245 7.72 -8.92 13.77
C ALA A 245 7.37 -10.17 12.95
N LEU A 246 8.36 -10.83 12.34
CA LEU A 246 8.16 -12.09 11.63
C LEU A 246 7.54 -13.15 12.54
N ILE A 247 8.09 -13.35 13.74
CA ILE A 247 7.55 -14.31 14.73
C ILE A 247 6.10 -13.96 15.10
N ARG A 248 5.79 -12.68 15.23
CA ARG A 248 4.46 -12.19 15.59
C ARG A 248 3.44 -12.31 14.46
N MET A 249 3.86 -12.08 13.21
CA MET A 249 2.96 -12.02 12.06
C MET A 249 2.79 -13.36 11.35
N TYR A 250 3.83 -14.20 11.30
CA TYR A 250 3.79 -15.50 10.62
C TYR A 250 2.59 -16.38 11.04
N PRO A 251 2.25 -16.53 12.33
CA PRO A 251 1.09 -17.35 12.74
C PRO A 251 -0.26 -16.78 12.30
N LYS A 252 -0.33 -15.54 11.85
CA LYS A 252 -1.57 -14.90 11.39
C LYS A 252 -1.79 -15.04 9.88
N ILE A 253 -0.77 -15.51 9.15
CA ILE A 253 -0.82 -15.71 7.71
C ILE A 253 -1.54 -17.02 7.45
N ASP A 254 -2.75 -16.95 6.92
CA ASP A 254 -3.58 -18.08 6.55
C ASP A 254 -3.74 -18.11 5.03
N ILE A 255 -3.00 -19.00 4.39
CA ILE A 255 -2.95 -19.09 2.92
C ILE A 255 -4.31 -19.45 2.32
N GLU A 256 -5.09 -20.32 2.99
CA GLU A 256 -6.41 -20.69 2.50
C GLU A 256 -7.35 -19.49 2.48
N LYS A 257 -7.36 -18.69 3.55
CA LYS A 257 -8.14 -17.45 3.59
C LYS A 257 -7.64 -16.39 2.61
N ILE A 258 -6.34 -16.36 2.29
CA ILE A 258 -5.82 -15.48 1.24
C ILE A 258 -6.39 -15.89 -0.12
N TYR A 259 -6.48 -17.19 -0.41
CA TYR A 259 -7.14 -17.68 -1.63
C TYR A 259 -8.62 -17.30 -1.70
N ASP A 260 -9.32 -17.22 -0.57
CA ASP A 260 -10.73 -16.81 -0.52
C ASP A 260 -10.95 -15.31 -0.87
N ILE A 261 -9.89 -14.51 -0.82
CA ILE A 261 -9.95 -13.09 -1.22
C ILE A 261 -10.00 -12.93 -2.74
N ILE A 262 -9.35 -13.86 -3.47
CA ILE A 262 -9.19 -13.86 -4.93
C ILE A 262 -10.38 -14.56 -5.59
#